data_43a31de5514c978fd18c0945affd32da
#
_entry.id   43a31de5514c978fd18c0945affd32da
#
_cell.length_a   1.000
_cell.length_b   1.000
_cell.length_c   1.000
_cell.angle_alpha   90.00
_cell.angle_beta   90.00
_cell.angle_gamma   90.00
#
_symmetry.space_group_name_H-M   'P 1'
#
loop_
_entity.id
_entity.type
_entity.pdbx_description
1 polymer ?
#
loop_
_entity_poly.entity_id
_entity_poly.type
_entity_poly.pdbx_seq_one_letter_code
_entity_poly.pdbx_strand_id
1 'polypeptide(L)'
;ASSEEEPLVLTEEIPSNGSRKNNLSNTLSPSVRKIVAENKIDLKSIQGSGKDGQVLKGDLLNLMSKSPKPSERKIKFGQEERIKMSRLRQTIAKRLKQAQENAALLTTFNEVDMANVIKMRKDYQDDFVKKYGVKLGFMSFFVKASIEALKLFPAVNAEIDGEEIVYKNYYNISFAVATDKGLVVPVLKNADEMSFAQIESEIKTISEKARDGKLSIEDLQG
;
A
#
# COMPACT_ATOMS: atom_id res chain seq x y z
N ALA A 1 15.33 42.97 -4.05
CA ALA A 1 13.92 43.06 -4.41
C ALA A 1 13.25 41.71 -4.07
N SER A 2 12.53 41.70 -2.95
CA SER A 2 11.73 40.57 -2.47
C SER A 2 10.38 40.64 -3.18
N SER A 3 10.05 39.61 -3.95
CA SER A 3 8.70 39.42 -4.46
C SER A 3 7.93 38.53 -3.47
N GLU A 4 6.97 39.12 -2.78
CA GLU A 4 5.96 38.43 -2.00
C GLU A 4 5.03 37.68 -2.95
N GLU A 5 4.97 36.34 -2.83
CA GLU A 5 3.97 35.52 -3.52
C GLU A 5 2.67 35.54 -2.73
N GLU A 6 1.64 36.14 -3.30
CA GLU A 6 0.26 36.10 -2.78
C GLU A 6 -0.32 34.66 -2.90
N PRO A 7 -1.09 34.21 -1.90
CA PRO A 7 -1.73 32.87 -1.94
C PRO A 7 -2.91 32.90 -2.92
N LEU A 8 -2.96 31.88 -3.80
CA LEU A 8 -4.05 31.63 -4.72
C LEU A 8 -5.38 31.34 -3.98
N VAL A 9 -6.34 32.28 -4.13
CA VAL A 9 -7.69 32.14 -3.61
C VAL A 9 -8.58 31.51 -4.68
N LEU A 10 -9.13 30.34 -4.41
CA LEU A 10 -10.20 29.72 -5.21
C LEU A 10 -11.54 30.33 -4.81
N THR A 11 -12.05 31.26 -5.61
CA THR A 11 -13.42 31.79 -5.49
C THR A 11 -14.32 31.07 -6.48
N GLU A 12 -15.17 30.16 -6.02
CA GLU A 12 -16.45 29.86 -6.65
C GLU A 12 -17.55 30.32 -5.70
N GLU A 13 -18.37 31.25 -6.16
CA GLU A 13 -19.56 31.77 -5.45
C GLU A 13 -20.63 30.63 -5.41
N ILE A 14 -21.03 30.26 -4.20
CA ILE A 14 -22.23 29.45 -3.96
C ILE A 14 -23.27 30.36 -3.34
N PRO A 15 -24.53 30.39 -3.80
CA PRO A 15 -25.54 31.32 -3.30
C PRO A 15 -25.86 31.06 -1.83
N SER A 16 -25.89 32.15 -1.09
CA SER A 16 -26.15 32.24 0.35
C SER A 16 -27.58 31.85 0.68
N ASN A 17 -27.77 30.95 1.62
CA ASN A 17 -29.00 30.94 2.42
C ASN A 17 -28.68 30.65 3.90
N GLY A 18 -29.04 31.58 4.77
CA GLY A 18 -29.31 31.32 6.19
C GLY A 18 -28.15 31.53 7.17
N SER A 19 -28.04 32.72 7.71
CA SER A 19 -27.27 33.13 8.90
C SER A 19 -27.33 32.12 10.05
N ARG A 20 -26.17 31.58 10.46
CA ARG A 20 -25.84 31.29 11.88
C ARG A 20 -24.37 31.62 12.09
N LYS A 21 -24.09 32.77 12.72
CA LYS A 21 -22.77 33.08 13.27
C LYS A 21 -22.47 32.07 14.40
N ASN A 22 -21.65 31.08 14.14
CA ASN A 22 -21.08 30.21 15.15
C ASN A 22 -19.59 30.52 15.28
N ASN A 23 -19.17 30.85 16.49
CA ASN A 23 -17.76 30.98 16.88
C ASN A 23 -17.05 29.63 16.75
N LEU A 24 -16.48 29.36 15.58
CA LEU A 24 -15.82 28.09 15.23
C LEU A 24 -14.49 27.81 15.96
N SER A 25 -13.96 28.80 16.69
CA SER A 25 -12.64 28.66 17.32
C SER A 25 -12.62 27.82 18.62
N ASN A 26 -13.77 27.62 19.30
CA ASN A 26 -13.79 26.95 20.60
C ASN A 26 -14.19 25.45 20.58
N THR A 27 -14.54 24.89 19.43
CA THR A 27 -15.03 23.50 19.31
C THR A 27 -14.03 22.50 18.72
N LEU A 28 -12.81 22.93 18.39
CA LEU A 28 -11.81 22.06 17.79
C LEU A 28 -11.00 21.32 18.86
N SER A 29 -10.81 20.00 18.70
CA SER A 29 -9.92 19.22 19.56
C SER A 29 -8.46 19.70 19.45
N PRO A 30 -7.63 19.55 20.50
CA PRO A 30 -6.22 19.98 20.48
C PRO A 30 -5.42 19.42 19.31
N SER A 31 -5.66 18.17 18.92
CA SER A 31 -5.02 17.52 17.79
C SER A 31 -5.43 18.11 16.44
N VAL A 32 -6.70 18.50 16.28
CA VAL A 32 -7.20 19.17 15.06
C VAL A 32 -6.60 20.56 14.94
N ARG A 33 -6.52 21.34 16.04
CA ARG A 33 -5.88 22.67 16.05
C ARG A 33 -4.41 22.62 15.60
N LYS A 34 -3.66 21.63 16.09
CA LYS A 34 -2.26 21.43 15.73
C LYS A 34 -2.09 21.19 14.23
N ILE A 35 -2.88 20.28 13.65
CA ILE A 35 -2.83 19.95 12.22
C ILE A 35 -3.22 21.15 11.36
N VAL A 36 -4.25 21.90 11.74
CA VAL A 36 -4.71 23.11 11.04
C VAL A 36 -3.63 24.21 11.04
N ALA A 37 -2.98 24.43 12.20
CA ALA A 37 -1.91 25.42 12.32
C ALA A 37 -0.66 25.04 11.52
N GLU A 38 -0.25 23.76 11.57
CA GLU A 38 0.94 23.27 10.85
C GLU A 38 0.77 23.28 9.32
N ASN A 39 -0.46 23.11 8.82
CA ASN A 39 -0.73 22.99 7.39
C ASN A 39 -1.47 24.19 6.79
N LYS A 40 -1.70 25.26 7.56
CA LYS A 40 -2.42 26.50 7.15
C LYS A 40 -3.76 26.18 6.43
N ILE A 41 -4.58 25.32 7.02
CA ILE A 41 -5.83 24.86 6.42
C ILE A 41 -6.96 25.83 6.79
N ASP A 42 -7.73 26.30 5.80
CA ASP A 42 -8.91 27.13 6.05
C ASP A 42 -10.09 26.24 6.49
N LEU A 43 -10.49 26.39 7.74
CA LEU A 43 -11.60 25.64 8.35
C LEU A 43 -12.97 25.94 7.73
N LYS A 44 -13.12 27.09 7.04
CA LYS A 44 -14.39 27.47 6.41
C LYS A 44 -14.73 26.59 5.20
N SER A 45 -13.73 25.94 4.61
CA SER A 45 -13.89 25.07 3.44
C SER A 45 -14.16 23.60 3.78
N ILE A 46 -14.21 23.23 5.09
CA ILE A 46 -14.33 21.84 5.52
C ILE A 46 -15.67 21.58 6.17
N GLN A 47 -16.38 20.61 5.64
CA GLN A 47 -17.59 20.10 6.26
C GLN A 47 -17.20 18.99 7.27
N GLY A 48 -17.35 19.26 8.57
CA GLY A 48 -17.02 18.31 9.63
C GLY A 48 -18.00 17.15 9.70
N SER A 49 -17.50 15.91 9.85
CA SER A 49 -18.30 14.69 9.97
C SER A 49 -18.68 14.35 11.42
N GLY A 50 -18.22 15.14 12.41
CA GLY A 50 -18.52 14.94 13.81
C GLY A 50 -19.89 15.44 14.24
N LYS A 51 -20.27 15.12 15.50
CA LYS A 51 -21.52 15.56 16.10
C LYS A 51 -21.59 17.11 16.09
N ASP A 52 -22.73 17.67 15.68
CA ASP A 52 -22.94 19.11 15.52
C ASP A 52 -22.00 19.82 14.50
N GLY A 53 -21.51 19.08 13.47
CA GLY A 53 -20.65 19.66 12.45
C GLY A 53 -19.18 19.84 12.86
N GLN A 54 -18.73 19.20 13.93
CA GLN A 54 -17.33 19.25 14.36
C GLN A 54 -16.39 18.62 13.33
N VAL A 55 -15.28 19.31 13.05
CA VAL A 55 -14.21 18.77 12.20
C VAL A 55 -13.37 17.79 12.99
N LEU A 56 -13.36 16.54 12.56
CA LEU A 56 -12.56 15.47 13.14
C LEU A 56 -11.18 15.37 12.47
N LYS A 57 -10.23 14.76 13.17
CA LYS A 57 -8.90 14.49 12.61
C LYS A 57 -8.97 13.70 11.30
N GLY A 58 -9.94 12.78 11.18
CA GLY A 58 -10.19 12.00 9.96
C GLY A 58 -10.56 12.85 8.75
N ASP A 59 -11.34 13.91 8.94
CA ASP A 59 -11.77 14.83 7.87
C ASP A 59 -10.56 15.56 7.28
N LEU A 60 -9.66 16.03 8.15
CA LEU A 60 -8.42 16.70 7.74
C LEU A 60 -7.47 15.74 7.00
N LEU A 61 -7.34 14.49 7.49
CA LEU A 61 -6.53 13.48 6.83
C LEU A 61 -7.09 13.10 5.46
N ASN A 62 -8.42 12.98 5.35
CA ASN A 62 -9.10 12.73 4.07
C ASN A 62 -8.93 13.89 3.10
N LEU A 63 -8.99 15.14 3.56
CA LEU A 63 -8.73 16.30 2.72
C LEU A 63 -7.29 16.32 2.20
N MET A 64 -6.33 15.99 3.08
CA MET A 64 -4.90 15.94 2.72
C MET A 64 -4.55 14.76 1.79
N SER A 65 -5.37 13.70 1.76
CA SER A 65 -5.17 12.53 0.90
C SER A 65 -5.89 12.61 -0.44
N LYS A 66 -6.85 13.51 -0.62
CA LYS A 66 -7.58 13.70 -1.87
C LYS A 66 -6.71 14.42 -2.91
N SER A 67 -6.07 13.65 -3.79
CA SER A 67 -5.58 14.20 -5.05
C SER A 67 -6.73 14.18 -6.06
N PRO A 68 -7.05 15.29 -6.75
CA PRO A 68 -8.09 15.29 -7.77
C PRO A 68 -7.78 14.28 -8.87
N LYS A 69 -8.80 13.55 -9.34
CA LYS A 69 -8.64 12.61 -10.45
C LYS A 69 -8.23 13.36 -11.71
N PRO A 70 -7.39 12.78 -12.58
CA PRO A 70 -6.94 13.44 -13.82
C PRO A 70 -8.07 13.97 -14.70
N SER A 71 -9.21 13.25 -14.75
CA SER A 71 -10.41 13.63 -15.50
C SER A 71 -11.18 14.83 -14.95
N GLU A 72 -10.96 15.19 -13.68
CA GLU A 72 -11.62 16.31 -12.99
C GLU A 72 -10.79 17.59 -13.02
N ARG A 73 -9.58 17.53 -13.61
CA ARG A 73 -8.68 18.67 -13.68
C ARG A 73 -9.11 19.62 -14.79
N LYS A 74 -9.52 20.83 -14.43
CA LYS A 74 -9.71 21.92 -15.39
C LYS A 74 -8.36 22.55 -15.66
N ILE A 75 -7.93 22.59 -16.90
CA ILE A 75 -6.72 23.30 -17.34
C ILE A 75 -6.99 24.80 -17.21
N LYS A 76 -6.60 25.42 -16.10
CA LYS A 76 -6.78 26.87 -15.85
C LYS A 76 -5.63 27.72 -16.37
N PHE A 77 -4.41 27.19 -16.41
CA PHE A 77 -3.20 27.98 -16.68
C PHE A 77 -2.21 27.21 -17.55
N GLY A 78 -2.34 27.27 -18.88
CA GLY A 78 -1.36 26.73 -19.83
C GLY A 78 -1.41 25.21 -20.00
N GLN A 79 -0.41 24.67 -20.74
CA GLN A 79 -0.32 23.25 -21.09
C GLN A 79 0.24 22.35 -19.97
N GLU A 80 0.83 22.92 -18.93
CA GLU A 80 1.47 22.19 -17.84
C GLU A 80 0.80 22.55 -16.49
N GLU A 81 0.55 21.55 -15.68
CA GLU A 81 0.04 21.70 -14.31
C GLU A 81 1.00 21.03 -13.33
N ARG A 82 1.42 21.72 -12.28
CA ARG A 82 2.31 21.20 -11.23
C ARG A 82 1.51 20.84 -9.99
N ILE A 83 1.46 19.52 -9.69
CA ILE A 83 0.76 19.00 -8.52
C ILE A 83 1.78 18.33 -7.59
N LYS A 84 1.74 18.69 -6.31
CA LYS A 84 2.61 18.09 -5.30
C LYS A 84 2.23 16.63 -5.06
N MET A 85 3.20 15.73 -5.15
CA MET A 85 3.01 14.31 -4.87
C MET A 85 2.73 14.08 -3.38
N SER A 86 1.87 13.09 -3.07
CA SER A 86 1.68 12.64 -1.70
C SER A 86 2.99 12.05 -1.12
N ARG A 87 3.17 12.11 0.20
CA ARG A 87 4.36 11.55 0.88
C ARG A 87 4.54 10.07 0.58
N LEU A 88 3.46 9.29 0.56
CA LEU A 88 3.49 7.86 0.22
C LEU A 88 4.07 7.64 -1.18
N ARG A 89 3.58 8.39 -2.19
CA ARG A 89 4.07 8.27 -3.56
C ARG A 89 5.54 8.68 -3.71
N GLN A 90 5.97 9.73 -2.99
CA GLN A 90 7.38 10.13 -2.95
C GLN A 90 8.26 9.03 -2.35
N THR A 91 7.82 8.38 -1.26
CA THR A 91 8.55 7.28 -0.63
C THR A 91 8.63 6.05 -1.55
N ILE A 92 7.53 5.68 -2.21
CA ILE A 92 7.50 4.59 -3.19
C ILE A 92 8.47 4.88 -4.33
N ALA A 93 8.41 6.07 -4.93
CA ALA A 93 9.30 6.46 -6.03
C ALA A 93 10.77 6.39 -5.62
N LYS A 94 11.12 6.92 -4.43
CA LYS A 94 12.49 6.86 -3.89
C LYS A 94 12.97 5.42 -3.71
N ARG A 95 12.16 4.55 -3.11
CA ARG A 95 12.55 3.15 -2.86
C ARG A 95 12.69 2.35 -4.15
N LEU A 96 11.78 2.52 -5.11
CA LEU A 96 11.87 1.85 -6.41
C LEU A 96 13.11 2.30 -7.18
N LYS A 97 13.40 3.60 -7.19
CA LYS A 97 14.60 4.14 -7.85
C LYS A 97 15.87 3.61 -7.20
N GLN A 98 15.94 3.59 -5.87
CA GLN A 98 17.07 3.04 -5.12
C GLN A 98 17.30 1.54 -5.40
N ALA A 99 16.22 0.74 -5.51
CA ALA A 99 16.32 -0.67 -5.87
C ALA A 99 16.93 -0.87 -7.26
N GLN A 100 16.54 -0.03 -8.24
CA GLN A 100 17.13 -0.06 -9.59
C GLN A 100 18.59 0.37 -9.63
N GLU A 101 18.99 1.32 -8.78
CA GLU A 101 20.37 1.81 -8.70
C GLU A 101 21.32 0.80 -8.03
N ASN A 102 20.80 0.03 -7.08
CA ASN A 102 21.61 -0.95 -6.33
C ASN A 102 21.76 -2.30 -7.02
N ALA A 103 21.02 -2.58 -8.11
CA ALA A 103 21.01 -3.87 -8.75
C ALA A 103 21.05 -3.76 -10.29
N ALA A 104 21.81 -4.65 -10.94
CA ALA A 104 21.75 -4.86 -12.37
C ALA A 104 20.54 -5.75 -12.70
N LEU A 105 19.38 -5.13 -12.94
CA LEU A 105 18.13 -5.86 -13.17
C LEU A 105 18.06 -6.45 -14.56
N LEU A 106 17.87 -7.78 -14.66
CA LEU A 106 17.57 -8.49 -15.89
C LEU A 106 16.13 -8.98 -15.87
N THR A 107 15.38 -8.73 -16.94
CA THR A 107 14.04 -9.27 -17.12
C THR A 107 14.07 -10.47 -18.04
N THR A 108 13.50 -11.59 -17.59
CA THR A 108 13.32 -12.80 -18.39
C THR A 108 11.83 -13.16 -18.47
N PHE A 109 11.45 -13.80 -19.58
CA PHE A 109 10.08 -14.30 -19.79
C PHE A 109 10.12 -15.79 -20.01
N ASN A 110 9.18 -16.51 -19.40
CA ASN A 110 9.03 -17.94 -19.59
C ASN A 110 7.55 -18.31 -19.57
N GLU A 111 7.16 -19.35 -20.30
CA GLU A 111 5.81 -19.89 -20.35
C GLU A 111 5.79 -21.25 -19.67
N VAL A 112 4.77 -21.46 -18.83
CA VAL A 112 4.60 -22.71 -18.07
C VAL A 112 3.22 -23.29 -18.33
N ASP A 113 3.15 -24.55 -18.77
CA ASP A 113 1.89 -25.29 -18.89
C ASP A 113 1.36 -25.67 -17.50
N MET A 114 0.25 -25.06 -17.11
CA MET A 114 -0.41 -25.29 -15.83
C MET A 114 -1.49 -26.38 -15.87
N ALA A 115 -1.70 -27.07 -17.00
CA ALA A 115 -2.82 -28.00 -17.17
C ALA A 115 -2.85 -29.08 -16.07
N ASN A 116 -1.70 -29.69 -15.75
CA ASN A 116 -1.60 -30.73 -14.72
C ASN A 116 -1.87 -30.20 -13.31
N VAL A 117 -1.40 -28.99 -12.99
CA VAL A 117 -1.63 -28.34 -11.69
C VAL A 117 -3.11 -27.96 -11.54
N ILE A 118 -3.73 -27.44 -12.61
CA ILE A 118 -5.16 -27.10 -12.64
C ILE A 118 -6.00 -28.37 -12.41
N LYS A 119 -5.67 -29.47 -13.11
CA LYS A 119 -6.36 -30.75 -12.94
C LYS A 119 -6.21 -31.28 -11.53
N MET A 120 -4.99 -31.37 -11.00
CA MET A 120 -4.71 -31.82 -9.64
C MET A 120 -5.50 -31.02 -8.62
N ARG A 121 -5.46 -29.67 -8.73
CA ARG A 121 -6.22 -28.77 -7.85
C ARG A 121 -7.72 -29.06 -7.92
N LYS A 122 -8.28 -29.28 -9.12
CA LYS A 122 -9.70 -29.61 -9.30
C LYS A 122 -10.07 -30.93 -8.66
N ASP A 123 -9.23 -31.95 -8.85
CA ASP A 123 -9.50 -33.32 -8.38
C ASP A 123 -9.45 -33.41 -6.85
N TYR A 124 -8.57 -32.66 -6.19
CA TYR A 124 -8.37 -32.73 -4.74
C TYR A 124 -8.98 -31.59 -3.93
N GLN A 125 -9.62 -30.58 -4.58
CA GLN A 125 -10.11 -29.37 -3.91
C GLN A 125 -11.07 -29.66 -2.77
N ASP A 126 -12.08 -30.52 -3.00
CA ASP A 126 -13.13 -30.78 -2.02
C ASP A 126 -12.60 -31.53 -0.78
N ASP A 127 -11.73 -32.50 -0.98
CA ASP A 127 -11.11 -33.24 0.10
C ASP A 127 -10.13 -32.37 0.89
N PHE A 128 -9.42 -31.48 0.19
CA PHE A 128 -8.51 -30.53 0.81
C PHE A 128 -9.27 -29.54 1.71
N VAL A 129 -10.38 -28.99 1.23
CA VAL A 129 -11.23 -28.10 2.02
C VAL A 129 -11.83 -28.81 3.23
N LYS A 130 -12.34 -30.03 3.05
CA LYS A 130 -12.89 -30.82 4.17
C LYS A 130 -11.86 -31.09 5.26
N LYS A 131 -10.61 -31.36 4.86
CA LYS A 131 -9.54 -31.74 5.79
C LYS A 131 -8.88 -30.54 6.47
N TYR A 132 -8.67 -29.44 5.74
CA TYR A 132 -7.85 -28.33 6.20
C TYR A 132 -8.62 -27.01 6.38
N GLY A 133 -9.88 -26.91 5.96
CA GLY A 133 -10.71 -25.71 6.09
C GLY A 133 -10.31 -24.53 5.17
N VAL A 134 -9.34 -24.75 4.28
CA VAL A 134 -8.84 -23.74 3.33
C VAL A 134 -8.89 -24.29 1.92
N LYS A 135 -9.02 -23.39 0.93
CA LYS A 135 -8.98 -23.80 -0.48
C LYS A 135 -7.53 -23.99 -0.93
N LEU A 136 -7.28 -25.01 -1.74
CA LEU A 136 -6.00 -25.20 -2.41
C LEU A 136 -5.88 -24.17 -3.54
N GLY A 137 -5.08 -23.16 -3.35
CA GLY A 137 -4.79 -22.10 -4.33
C GLY A 137 -3.62 -22.47 -5.24
N PHE A 138 -3.24 -21.55 -6.14
CA PHE A 138 -2.04 -21.71 -6.96
C PHE A 138 -0.78 -21.23 -6.24
N MET A 139 -0.93 -20.33 -5.26
CA MET A 139 0.23 -19.70 -4.61
C MET A 139 1.10 -20.70 -3.87
N SER A 140 0.52 -21.70 -3.22
CA SER A 140 1.30 -22.75 -2.55
C SER A 140 2.16 -23.56 -3.51
N PHE A 141 1.71 -23.80 -4.75
CA PHE A 141 2.52 -24.46 -5.79
C PHE A 141 3.69 -23.58 -6.20
N PHE A 142 3.46 -22.28 -6.45
CA PHE A 142 4.53 -21.33 -6.80
C PHE A 142 5.53 -21.17 -5.66
N VAL A 143 5.07 -21.06 -4.43
CA VAL A 143 5.95 -20.98 -3.25
C VAL A 143 6.84 -22.21 -3.16
N LYS A 144 6.29 -23.41 -3.24
CA LYS A 144 7.08 -24.65 -3.19
C LYS A 144 8.05 -24.78 -4.37
N ALA A 145 7.62 -24.47 -5.57
CA ALA A 145 8.49 -24.48 -6.76
C ALA A 145 9.64 -23.49 -6.62
N SER A 146 9.38 -22.27 -6.11
CA SER A 146 10.41 -21.27 -5.86
C SER A 146 11.42 -21.74 -4.82
N ILE A 147 10.97 -22.36 -3.73
CA ILE A 147 11.85 -22.91 -2.70
C ILE A 147 12.76 -23.99 -3.27
N GLU A 148 12.24 -24.93 -4.06
CA GLU A 148 13.06 -25.98 -4.67
C GLU A 148 14.07 -25.39 -5.67
N ALA A 149 13.70 -24.35 -6.42
CA ALA A 149 14.63 -23.62 -7.30
C ALA A 149 15.73 -22.91 -6.50
N LEU A 150 15.39 -22.25 -5.37
CA LEU A 150 16.38 -21.58 -4.52
C LEU A 150 17.35 -22.59 -3.86
N LYS A 151 16.89 -23.80 -3.53
CA LYS A 151 17.77 -24.87 -3.02
C LYS A 151 18.75 -25.36 -4.09
N LEU A 152 18.31 -25.43 -5.34
CA LEU A 152 19.15 -25.83 -6.48
C LEU A 152 20.15 -24.73 -6.85
N PHE A 153 19.80 -23.47 -6.66
CA PHE A 153 20.61 -22.33 -7.00
C PHE A 153 20.81 -21.38 -5.80
N PRO A 154 21.61 -21.78 -4.79
CA PRO A 154 21.77 -21.01 -3.55
C PRO A 154 22.24 -19.57 -3.74
N ALA A 155 22.98 -19.30 -4.81
CA ALA A 155 23.46 -17.95 -5.12
C ALA A 155 22.33 -16.94 -5.39
N VAL A 156 21.13 -17.41 -5.76
CA VAL A 156 19.94 -16.55 -5.93
C VAL A 156 19.36 -16.13 -4.56
N ASN A 157 19.53 -16.98 -3.53
CA ASN A 157 19.11 -16.69 -2.16
C ASN A 157 20.28 -16.12 -1.33
N ALA A 158 20.99 -15.15 -1.91
CA ALA A 158 22.15 -14.50 -1.30
C ALA A 158 22.08 -12.99 -1.50
N GLU A 159 22.80 -12.26 -0.69
CA GLU A 159 22.96 -10.80 -0.83
C GLU A 159 24.43 -10.43 -0.79
N ILE A 160 24.75 -9.26 -1.36
CA ILE A 160 26.10 -8.69 -1.33
C ILE A 160 26.13 -7.68 -0.18
N ASP A 161 27.06 -7.89 0.77
CA ASP A 161 27.32 -6.97 1.88
C ASP A 161 28.81 -6.55 1.80
N GLY A 162 29.04 -5.34 1.29
CA GLY A 162 30.39 -4.85 1.01
C GLY A 162 31.11 -5.73 -0.02
N GLU A 163 32.16 -6.44 0.38
CA GLU A 163 32.94 -7.36 -0.42
C GLU A 163 32.57 -8.84 -0.20
N GLU A 164 31.56 -9.11 0.63
CA GLU A 164 31.14 -10.46 1.00
C GLU A 164 29.83 -10.87 0.34
N ILE A 165 29.64 -12.17 0.12
CA ILE A 165 28.38 -12.78 -0.30
C ILE A 165 27.80 -13.52 0.88
N VAL A 166 26.62 -13.07 1.35
CA VAL A 166 25.91 -13.67 2.47
C VAL A 166 24.83 -14.62 1.95
N TYR A 167 25.03 -15.92 2.07
CA TYR A 167 24.06 -16.94 1.71
C TYR A 167 23.00 -17.09 2.81
N LYS A 168 21.72 -17.00 2.42
CA LYS A 168 20.59 -17.17 3.33
C LYS A 168 20.21 -18.65 3.43
N ASN A 169 20.41 -19.26 4.58
CA ASN A 169 20.03 -20.68 4.81
C ASN A 169 18.60 -20.83 5.34
N TYR A 170 17.73 -19.91 4.98
CA TYR A 170 16.31 -19.88 5.27
C TYR A 170 15.54 -19.42 4.03
N TYR A 171 14.27 -19.81 3.90
CA TYR A 171 13.48 -19.55 2.70
C TYR A 171 12.25 -18.70 3.06
N ASN A 172 12.43 -17.40 3.06
CA ASN A 172 11.36 -16.43 3.27
C ASN A 172 10.83 -15.96 1.92
N ILE A 173 9.56 -16.20 1.65
CA ILE A 173 8.93 -15.89 0.37
C ILE A 173 7.96 -14.74 0.54
N SER A 174 8.20 -13.64 -0.14
CA SER A 174 7.31 -12.49 -0.16
C SER A 174 6.29 -12.61 -1.27
N PHE A 175 5.06 -12.14 -1.01
CA PHE A 175 4.00 -12.08 -2.00
C PHE A 175 3.27 -10.74 -1.95
N ALA A 176 2.81 -10.27 -3.10
CA ALA A 176 2.15 -8.97 -3.20
C ALA A 176 0.65 -9.07 -2.92
N VAL A 177 0.14 -8.20 -2.05
CA VAL A 177 -1.29 -8.07 -1.73
C VAL A 177 -1.76 -6.67 -2.09
N ALA A 178 -2.77 -6.59 -2.95
CA ALA A 178 -3.44 -5.33 -3.26
C ALA A 178 -4.42 -4.96 -2.14
N THR A 179 -4.33 -3.71 -1.69
CA THR A 179 -5.23 -3.11 -0.70
C THR A 179 -5.76 -1.78 -1.22
N ASP A 180 -6.82 -1.26 -0.62
CA ASP A 180 -7.38 0.06 -0.98
C ASP A 180 -6.36 1.22 -0.82
N LYS A 181 -5.36 1.02 0.04
CA LYS A 181 -4.28 2.01 0.31
C LYS A 181 -3.06 1.83 -0.58
N GLY A 182 -3.02 0.79 -1.41
CA GLY A 182 -1.91 0.46 -2.29
C GLY A 182 -1.45 -1.00 -2.15
N LEU A 183 -0.29 -1.30 -2.72
CA LEU A 183 0.32 -2.62 -2.68
C LEU A 183 1.17 -2.77 -1.43
N VAL A 184 0.99 -3.89 -0.72
CA VAL A 184 1.85 -4.32 0.39
C VAL A 184 2.47 -5.68 0.06
N VAL A 185 3.65 -5.96 0.61
CA VAL A 185 4.43 -7.15 0.28
C VAL A 185 4.82 -7.85 1.60
N PRO A 186 3.90 -8.60 2.19
CA PRO A 186 4.19 -9.38 3.38
C PRO A 186 5.05 -10.61 3.06
N VAL A 187 5.60 -11.22 4.13
CA VAL A 187 6.59 -12.29 4.07
C VAL A 187 6.07 -13.56 4.72
N LEU A 188 6.15 -14.68 4.01
CA LEU A 188 6.02 -16.02 4.57
C LEU A 188 7.40 -16.45 5.08
N LYS A 189 7.56 -16.60 6.38
CA LYS A 189 8.84 -17.00 7.01
C LYS A 189 8.96 -18.51 7.04
N ASN A 190 10.15 -19.03 6.75
CA ASN A 190 10.47 -20.45 6.76
C ASN A 190 9.47 -21.28 5.93
N ALA A 191 9.16 -20.82 4.73
CA ALA A 191 8.12 -21.41 3.89
C ALA A 191 8.49 -22.83 3.38
N ASP A 192 9.74 -23.21 3.48
CA ASP A 192 10.23 -24.57 3.18
C ASP A 192 9.69 -25.63 4.17
N GLU A 193 9.52 -25.27 5.43
CA GLU A 193 8.98 -26.12 6.49
C GLU A 193 7.45 -26.24 6.42
N MET A 194 6.76 -25.35 5.70
CA MET A 194 5.31 -25.32 5.62
C MET A 194 4.76 -26.34 4.61
N SER A 195 3.67 -27.01 4.96
CA SER A 195 2.85 -27.78 4.03
C SER A 195 2.03 -26.87 3.11
N PHE A 196 1.46 -27.41 2.01
CA PHE A 196 0.55 -26.67 1.13
C PHE A 196 -0.61 -26.04 1.91
N ALA A 197 -1.20 -26.75 2.86
CA ALA A 197 -2.30 -26.26 3.66
C ALA A 197 -1.89 -25.11 4.59
N GLN A 198 -0.71 -25.19 5.18
CA GLN A 198 -0.17 -24.11 6.02
C GLN A 198 0.14 -22.86 5.20
N ILE A 199 0.74 -23.02 4.02
CA ILE A 199 1.02 -21.89 3.11
C ILE A 199 -0.30 -21.18 2.72
N GLU A 200 -1.33 -21.94 2.28
CA GLU A 200 -2.61 -21.33 1.90
C GLU A 200 -3.33 -20.67 3.09
N SER A 201 -3.27 -21.26 4.27
CA SER A 201 -3.83 -20.70 5.49
C SER A 201 -3.13 -19.38 5.89
N GLU A 202 -1.79 -19.40 5.84
CA GLU A 202 -1.00 -18.23 6.21
C GLU A 202 -1.17 -17.09 5.21
N ILE A 203 -1.17 -17.38 3.90
CA ILE A 203 -1.46 -16.40 2.84
C ILE A 203 -2.84 -15.78 3.06
N LYS A 204 -3.86 -16.58 3.39
CA LYS A 204 -5.20 -16.09 3.68
C LYS A 204 -5.19 -15.13 4.87
N THR A 205 -4.61 -15.57 5.99
CA THR A 205 -4.53 -14.79 7.24
C THR A 205 -3.80 -13.46 7.05
N ILE A 206 -2.64 -13.49 6.40
CA ILE A 206 -1.84 -12.29 6.13
C ILE A 206 -2.57 -11.36 5.14
N SER A 207 -3.23 -11.91 4.13
CA SER A 207 -4.01 -11.12 3.16
C SER A 207 -5.21 -10.43 3.80
N GLU A 208 -5.89 -11.07 4.75
CA GLU A 208 -6.97 -10.47 5.54
C GLU A 208 -6.44 -9.36 6.43
N LYS A 209 -5.34 -9.59 7.17
CA LYS A 209 -4.65 -8.55 7.95
C LYS A 209 -4.23 -7.35 7.08
N ALA A 210 -3.74 -7.62 5.86
CA ALA A 210 -3.31 -6.59 4.93
C ALA A 210 -4.48 -5.68 4.51
N ARG A 211 -5.61 -6.26 4.13
CA ARG A 211 -6.82 -5.51 3.73
C ARG A 211 -7.38 -4.70 4.90
N ASP A 212 -7.39 -5.28 6.11
CA ASP A 212 -7.82 -4.61 7.33
C ASP A 212 -6.82 -3.52 7.81
N GLY A 213 -5.63 -3.42 7.22
CA GLY A 213 -4.59 -2.50 7.65
C GLY A 213 -3.97 -2.84 9.01
N LYS A 214 -3.98 -4.13 9.39
CA LYS A 214 -3.50 -4.65 10.67
C LYS A 214 -2.15 -5.37 10.56
N LEU A 215 -1.43 -5.21 9.44
CA LEU A 215 -0.07 -5.76 9.30
C LEU A 215 0.88 -5.13 10.31
N SER A 216 1.68 -5.95 10.98
CA SER A 216 2.79 -5.51 11.81
C SER A 216 4.04 -5.23 10.96
N ILE A 217 5.04 -4.61 11.57
CA ILE A 217 6.35 -4.42 10.91
C ILE A 217 7.01 -5.79 10.68
N GLU A 218 6.81 -6.71 11.59
CA GLU A 218 7.35 -8.08 11.52
C GLU A 218 6.77 -8.89 10.34
N ASP A 219 5.52 -8.64 9.96
CA ASP A 219 4.87 -9.26 8.79
C ASP A 219 5.49 -8.78 7.45
N LEU A 220 6.24 -7.67 7.48
CA LEU A 220 6.86 -7.03 6.31
C LEU A 220 8.39 -7.20 6.26
N GLN A 221 8.97 -7.85 7.25
CA GLN A 221 10.41 -8.07 7.37
C GLN A 221 10.75 -9.55 7.21
N GLY A 222 11.69 -9.83 6.31
CA GLY A 222 12.19 -11.19 6.07
C GLY A 222 13.27 -11.25 5.01
#